data_fd0d95668a9bfb98336874af0f15f3b8
#
_entry.id   fd0d95668a9bfb98336874af0f15f3b8
#
_cell.length_a   1.000
_cell.length_b   1.000
_cell.length_c   1.000
_cell.angle_alpha   90.00
_cell.angle_beta   90.00
_cell.angle_gamma   90.00
#
_symmetry.space_group_name_H-M   'P 1'
#
loop_
_entity.id
_entity.type
_entity.pdbx_description
1 polymer ?
#
loop_
_entity_poly.entity_id
_entity_poly.type
_entity_poly.pdbx_seq_one_letter_code
_entity_poly.pdbx_strand_id
1 'polypeptide(L)'
;MEEQESPKSLLEFTNKTVVITGSGTGIGQAIAKKFAENGANIVIMGRRKEPLDQTARILEEIIASASSSGKIAVFPGVDVADEAGISSMFESIKKQFGRVDIIVNNAGVSGPVKTFTNASVKEFREAVAIHLTGTYWTSVSGLRAMKRGSKIITIATFFTEENRYEQRPYRFRTPYTAAQGAKNRLAEALAWELAERDIRSIATNPGPVHSDRIYKTVYPKAAAEFLRIGGYPGLTPLEIEKVTAGALPLLGEHADDVAKGIWEVAAEIAKARGQDGNENIEKLSRIVESALAKMQEIAEKIQSNTSKMIVDGEFLKQEEVADMVINLSNEKISRLINGRVIPNDRVFYPVKPIVGTAVDGSAELHLKDKVIVITTSSSAKRDSDRVKEVARIAQAAGSKEVIVLAHKQHDISQYEEFHSHTIDMLDEESVRRIFNAARTKYNNIDSVIHFTGDYDYNVSLSSLSRKQWDTLVDNFIYIPGLITKEAVNAMAPQGSVENPSKYKDSKGTIVIVGPDGPVGKKIPGVLRARADVFRGALRPYTATVNQELREVLGSSIKLYLVLAGNSEGEQPDPSRLYHSVLNLVAGDSLQKNEAIFYIDEAK
;
A
#
# COMPACT_ATOMS: atom_id res chain seq x y z
N MET A 1 -2.65 6.65 -65.61
CA MET A 1 -2.24 7.18 -64.31
C MET A 1 -2.60 6.10 -63.32
N GLU A 2 -1.62 5.28 -62.97
CA GLU A 2 -1.76 4.29 -61.91
C GLU A 2 -1.77 5.03 -60.57
N GLU A 3 -2.84 4.93 -59.81
CA GLU A 3 -2.89 5.33 -58.42
C GLU A 3 -1.90 4.44 -57.66
N GLN A 4 -0.76 5.01 -57.31
CA GLN A 4 0.12 4.42 -56.30
C GLN A 4 -0.64 4.38 -54.97
N GLU A 5 -1.09 3.18 -54.57
CA GLU A 5 -1.53 2.92 -53.21
C GLU A 5 -0.41 3.37 -52.27
N SER A 6 -0.68 4.39 -51.44
CA SER A 6 0.22 4.80 -50.36
C SER A 6 0.47 3.58 -49.47
N PRO A 7 1.73 3.29 -49.08
CA PRO A 7 2.02 2.16 -48.21
C PRO A 7 1.17 2.29 -46.95
N LYS A 8 0.33 1.26 -46.65
CA LYS A 8 -0.41 1.17 -45.36
C LYS A 8 0.59 1.49 -44.26
N SER A 9 0.37 2.58 -43.53
CA SER A 9 1.21 2.93 -42.40
C SER A 9 1.20 1.76 -41.41
N LEU A 10 2.37 1.17 -41.15
CA LEU A 10 2.51 0.09 -40.19
C LEU A 10 1.98 0.61 -38.83
N LEU A 11 1.06 -0.14 -38.25
CA LEU A 11 0.55 0.17 -36.92
C LEU A 11 1.72 0.18 -35.90
N GLU A 12 1.69 1.07 -34.93
CA GLU A 12 2.84 1.42 -34.08
C GLU A 12 3.46 0.23 -33.33
N PHE A 13 2.61 -0.73 -32.92
CA PHE A 13 3.04 -1.89 -32.14
C PHE A 13 3.02 -3.21 -32.93
N THR A 14 3.01 -3.13 -34.25
CA THR A 14 3.09 -4.33 -35.11
C THR A 14 4.29 -5.20 -34.75
N ASN A 15 4.06 -6.50 -34.57
CA ASN A 15 5.05 -7.49 -34.11
C ASN A 15 5.62 -7.26 -32.70
N LYS A 16 5.05 -6.36 -31.88
CA LYS A 16 5.39 -6.22 -30.46
C LYS A 16 4.53 -7.12 -29.61
N THR A 17 5.13 -7.82 -28.65
CA THR A 17 4.42 -8.67 -27.70
C THR A 17 4.23 -7.92 -26.38
N VAL A 18 2.97 -7.73 -26.00
CA VAL A 18 2.54 -6.97 -24.82
C VAL A 18 1.89 -7.91 -23.82
N VAL A 19 2.43 -7.98 -22.61
CA VAL A 19 1.87 -8.76 -21.49
C VAL A 19 1.14 -7.81 -20.54
N ILE A 20 -0.14 -8.08 -20.27
CA ILE A 20 -0.98 -7.22 -19.43
C ILE A 20 -1.54 -8.03 -18.27
N THR A 21 -1.17 -7.67 -17.03
CA THR A 21 -1.67 -8.34 -15.83
C THR A 21 -3.06 -7.82 -15.45
N GLY A 22 -3.97 -8.72 -15.04
CA GLY A 22 -5.32 -8.34 -14.64
C GLY A 22 -6.17 -7.79 -15.80
N SER A 23 -6.07 -8.39 -16.96
CA SER A 23 -6.62 -7.89 -18.23
C SER A 23 -8.02 -8.42 -18.59
N GLY A 24 -8.68 -9.13 -17.68
CA GLY A 24 -10.03 -9.65 -17.94
C GLY A 24 -11.14 -8.59 -17.84
N THR A 25 -10.90 -7.46 -17.21
CA THR A 25 -11.90 -6.38 -17.03
C THR A 25 -11.23 -5.03 -16.81
N GLY A 26 -12.00 -3.96 -16.94
CA GLY A 26 -11.61 -2.62 -16.51
C GLY A 26 -10.42 -2.06 -17.28
N ILE A 27 -9.51 -1.39 -16.56
CA ILE A 27 -8.33 -0.73 -17.15
C ILE A 27 -7.48 -1.71 -17.95
N GLY A 28 -7.26 -2.93 -17.42
CA GLY A 28 -6.45 -3.93 -18.12
C GLY A 28 -7.06 -4.40 -19.44
N GLN A 29 -8.39 -4.53 -19.51
CA GLN A 29 -9.11 -4.83 -20.74
C GLN A 29 -9.02 -3.66 -21.72
N ALA A 30 -9.22 -2.41 -21.27
CA ALA A 30 -9.09 -1.23 -22.12
C ALA A 30 -7.67 -1.10 -22.72
N ILE A 31 -6.64 -1.37 -21.93
CA ILE A 31 -5.24 -1.39 -22.39
C ILE A 31 -5.05 -2.47 -23.48
N ALA A 32 -5.58 -3.68 -23.25
CA ALA A 32 -5.46 -4.77 -24.21
C ALA A 32 -6.10 -4.40 -25.56
N LYS A 33 -7.29 -3.78 -25.54
CA LYS A 33 -7.97 -3.27 -26.73
C LYS A 33 -7.10 -2.27 -27.50
N LYS A 34 -6.58 -1.27 -26.80
CA LYS A 34 -5.76 -0.21 -27.42
C LYS A 34 -4.50 -0.76 -28.08
N PHE A 35 -3.81 -1.71 -27.44
CA PHE A 35 -2.66 -2.37 -28.07
C PHE A 35 -3.06 -3.23 -29.27
N ALA A 36 -4.22 -3.91 -29.23
CA ALA A 36 -4.72 -4.68 -30.36
C ALA A 36 -5.07 -3.79 -31.55
N GLU A 37 -5.73 -2.65 -31.33
CA GLU A 37 -6.00 -1.60 -32.33
C GLU A 37 -4.71 -1.12 -33.02
N ASN A 38 -3.59 -1.13 -32.29
CA ASN A 38 -2.27 -0.72 -32.76
C ASN A 38 -1.38 -1.89 -33.24
N GLY A 39 -1.95 -3.07 -33.45
CA GLY A 39 -1.32 -4.20 -34.17
C GLY A 39 -0.41 -5.09 -33.31
N ALA A 40 -0.44 -4.96 -31.98
CA ALA A 40 0.40 -5.77 -31.09
C ALA A 40 -0.07 -7.24 -30.99
N ASN A 41 0.84 -8.13 -30.62
CA ASN A 41 0.51 -9.43 -30.04
C ASN A 41 0.15 -9.22 -28.56
N ILE A 42 -0.99 -9.73 -28.13
CA ILE A 42 -1.54 -9.48 -26.80
C ILE A 42 -1.50 -10.74 -25.95
N VAL A 43 -0.91 -10.62 -24.78
CA VAL A 43 -0.96 -11.66 -23.73
C VAL A 43 -1.82 -11.13 -22.59
N ILE A 44 -2.97 -11.77 -22.39
CA ILE A 44 -3.89 -11.47 -21.30
C ILE A 44 -3.82 -12.53 -20.22
N MET A 45 -3.82 -12.11 -18.95
CA MET A 45 -3.74 -13.02 -17.81
C MET A 45 -4.53 -12.55 -16.59
N GLY A 46 -4.93 -13.50 -15.76
CA GLY A 46 -5.64 -13.24 -14.50
C GLY A 46 -6.23 -14.52 -13.91
N ARG A 47 -6.82 -14.39 -12.72
CA ARG A 47 -7.34 -15.54 -11.96
C ARG A 47 -8.63 -16.13 -12.54
N ARG A 48 -9.52 -15.30 -13.08
CA ARG A 48 -10.85 -15.70 -13.55
C ARG A 48 -10.84 -15.97 -15.05
N LYS A 49 -11.29 -17.17 -15.44
CA LYS A 49 -11.29 -17.59 -16.84
C LYS A 49 -12.30 -16.82 -17.68
N GLU A 50 -13.55 -16.77 -17.23
CA GLU A 50 -14.65 -16.19 -18.02
C GLU A 50 -14.42 -14.73 -18.49
N PRO A 51 -14.00 -13.77 -17.62
CA PRO A 51 -13.70 -12.42 -18.08
C PRO A 51 -12.53 -12.35 -19.07
N LEU A 52 -11.56 -13.26 -18.99
CA LEU A 52 -10.46 -13.34 -19.96
C LEU A 52 -10.95 -13.86 -21.31
N ASP A 53 -11.83 -14.89 -21.31
CA ASP A 53 -12.42 -15.42 -22.53
C ASP A 53 -13.28 -14.35 -23.24
N GLN A 54 -14.03 -13.54 -22.48
CA GLN A 54 -14.77 -12.40 -23.05
C GLN A 54 -13.83 -11.35 -23.64
N THR A 55 -12.76 -11.01 -22.92
CA THR A 55 -11.74 -10.08 -23.44
C THR A 55 -11.10 -10.62 -24.72
N ALA A 56 -10.74 -11.91 -24.76
CA ALA A 56 -10.15 -12.53 -25.95
C ALA A 56 -11.03 -12.39 -27.19
N ARG A 57 -12.34 -12.65 -27.07
CA ARG A 57 -13.29 -12.47 -28.18
C ARG A 57 -13.32 -11.03 -28.70
N ILE A 58 -13.36 -10.05 -27.80
CA ILE A 58 -13.30 -8.64 -28.18
C ILE A 58 -12.00 -8.31 -28.92
N LEU A 59 -10.88 -8.85 -28.47
CA LEU A 59 -9.58 -8.65 -29.12
C LEU A 59 -9.52 -9.31 -30.50
N GLU A 60 -10.10 -10.49 -30.67
CA GLU A 60 -10.22 -11.17 -31.97
C GLU A 60 -10.99 -10.32 -32.99
N GLU A 61 -12.11 -9.72 -32.57
CA GLU A 61 -12.92 -8.82 -33.41
C GLU A 61 -12.12 -7.55 -33.79
N ILE A 62 -11.40 -6.95 -32.84
CA ILE A 62 -10.56 -5.77 -33.09
C ILE A 62 -9.44 -6.10 -34.11
N ILE A 63 -8.72 -7.18 -33.89
CA ILE A 63 -7.63 -7.61 -34.77
C ILE A 63 -8.14 -7.88 -36.20
N ALA A 64 -9.28 -8.54 -36.32
CA ALA A 64 -9.92 -8.79 -37.61
C ALA A 64 -10.33 -7.49 -38.33
N SER A 65 -10.95 -6.56 -37.60
CA SER A 65 -11.39 -5.27 -38.12
C SER A 65 -10.24 -4.37 -38.56
N ALA A 66 -9.13 -4.37 -37.79
CA ALA A 66 -7.93 -3.61 -38.10
C ALA A 66 -7.08 -4.23 -39.22
N SER A 67 -7.48 -5.39 -39.78
CA SER A 67 -6.67 -6.19 -40.70
C SER A 67 -5.23 -6.42 -40.19
N SER A 68 -5.09 -6.56 -38.88
CA SER A 68 -3.83 -6.75 -38.16
C SER A 68 -3.43 -8.23 -38.15
N SER A 69 -2.13 -8.50 -38.06
CA SER A 69 -1.58 -9.85 -37.84
C SER A 69 -1.34 -10.18 -36.39
N GLY A 70 -1.86 -9.38 -35.46
CA GLY A 70 -1.70 -9.57 -34.01
C GLY A 70 -2.22 -10.94 -33.56
N LYS A 71 -1.53 -11.53 -32.58
CA LYS A 71 -1.90 -12.83 -31.99
C LYS A 71 -2.31 -12.62 -30.54
N ILE A 72 -3.18 -13.49 -30.04
CA ILE A 72 -3.64 -13.47 -28.65
C ILE A 72 -3.18 -14.74 -27.93
N ALA A 73 -2.70 -14.58 -26.69
CA ALA A 73 -2.51 -15.68 -25.76
C ALA A 73 -3.25 -15.38 -24.45
N VAL A 74 -3.94 -16.39 -23.92
CA VAL A 74 -4.78 -16.26 -22.71
C VAL A 74 -4.23 -17.18 -21.63
N PHE A 75 -3.96 -16.61 -20.44
CA PHE A 75 -3.46 -17.34 -19.28
C PHE A 75 -4.44 -17.19 -18.09
N PRO A 76 -5.48 -18.02 -18.04
CA PRO A 76 -6.41 -18.06 -16.92
C PRO A 76 -5.80 -18.81 -15.73
N GLY A 77 -6.27 -18.48 -14.51
CA GLY A 77 -5.81 -19.12 -13.28
C GLY A 77 -4.45 -18.64 -12.77
N VAL A 78 -3.79 -17.71 -13.47
CA VAL A 78 -2.50 -17.18 -13.02
C VAL A 78 -2.73 -16.05 -12.03
N ASP A 79 -2.19 -16.22 -10.81
CA ASP A 79 -2.13 -15.17 -9.80
C ASP A 79 -0.77 -14.47 -9.84
N VAL A 80 -0.76 -13.15 -9.86
CA VAL A 80 0.49 -12.36 -9.85
C VAL A 80 1.32 -12.57 -8.57
N ALA A 81 0.70 -12.98 -7.48
CA ALA A 81 1.38 -13.32 -6.24
C ALA A 81 2.04 -14.72 -6.27
N ASP A 82 1.74 -15.54 -7.26
CA ASP A 82 2.35 -16.86 -7.46
C ASP A 82 3.55 -16.77 -8.41
N GLU A 83 4.76 -16.79 -7.83
CA GLU A 83 6.03 -16.73 -8.58
C GLU A 83 6.17 -17.87 -9.60
N ALA A 84 5.78 -19.10 -9.21
CA ALA A 84 5.93 -20.27 -10.06
C ALA A 84 5.00 -20.17 -11.28
N GLY A 85 3.75 -19.78 -11.05
CA GLY A 85 2.76 -19.54 -12.10
C GLY A 85 3.21 -18.44 -13.08
N ILE A 86 3.71 -17.34 -12.56
CA ILE A 86 4.25 -16.24 -13.38
C ILE A 86 5.47 -16.68 -14.19
N SER A 87 6.42 -17.39 -13.59
CA SER A 87 7.62 -17.88 -14.28
C SER A 87 7.25 -18.85 -15.42
N SER A 88 6.37 -19.81 -15.16
CA SER A 88 5.86 -20.76 -16.17
C SER A 88 5.14 -20.05 -17.32
N MET A 89 4.35 -19.03 -17.00
CA MET A 89 3.67 -18.20 -18.00
C MET A 89 4.70 -17.53 -18.93
N PHE A 90 5.73 -16.88 -18.40
CA PHE A 90 6.75 -16.21 -19.22
C PHE A 90 7.58 -17.19 -20.06
N GLU A 91 7.84 -18.40 -19.58
CA GLU A 91 8.46 -19.44 -20.40
C GLU A 91 7.58 -19.85 -21.59
N SER A 92 6.28 -19.98 -21.36
CA SER A 92 5.30 -20.28 -22.42
C SER A 92 5.21 -19.14 -23.44
N ILE A 93 5.17 -17.89 -22.98
CA ILE A 93 5.18 -16.69 -23.82
C ILE A 93 6.45 -16.65 -24.68
N LYS A 94 7.61 -16.93 -24.10
CA LYS A 94 8.89 -16.95 -24.82
C LYS A 94 8.92 -18.02 -25.90
N LYS A 95 8.34 -19.20 -25.64
CA LYS A 95 8.22 -20.25 -26.65
C LYS A 95 7.29 -19.86 -27.79
N GLN A 96 6.16 -19.19 -27.49
CA GLN A 96 5.13 -18.84 -28.47
C GLN A 96 5.48 -17.59 -29.30
N PHE A 97 6.04 -16.55 -28.69
CA PHE A 97 6.27 -15.25 -29.32
C PHE A 97 7.76 -14.88 -29.47
N GLY A 98 8.66 -15.65 -28.87
CA GLY A 98 10.11 -15.44 -28.92
C GLY A 98 10.65 -14.30 -28.04
N ARG A 99 9.82 -13.29 -27.73
CA ARG A 99 10.20 -12.14 -26.91
C ARG A 99 8.98 -11.47 -26.25
N VAL A 100 9.26 -10.67 -25.23
CA VAL A 100 8.32 -9.72 -24.65
C VAL A 100 8.87 -8.30 -24.87
N ASP A 101 8.07 -7.42 -25.45
CA ASP A 101 8.45 -6.03 -25.70
C ASP A 101 7.93 -5.09 -24.63
N ILE A 102 6.74 -5.35 -24.09
CA ILE A 102 6.10 -4.50 -23.09
C ILE A 102 5.45 -5.39 -22.03
N ILE A 103 5.70 -5.04 -20.76
CA ILE A 103 4.95 -5.56 -19.60
C ILE A 103 4.13 -4.42 -19.01
N VAL A 104 2.83 -4.64 -18.81
CA VAL A 104 1.95 -3.70 -18.12
C VAL A 104 1.52 -4.33 -16.79
N ASN A 105 2.09 -3.83 -15.71
CA ASN A 105 1.72 -4.19 -14.34
C ASN A 105 0.45 -3.44 -13.93
N ASN A 106 -0.71 -4.03 -14.21
CA ASN A 106 -2.03 -3.47 -13.94
C ASN A 106 -2.80 -4.24 -12.85
N ALA A 107 -2.51 -5.53 -12.65
CA ALA A 107 -3.23 -6.35 -11.68
C ALA A 107 -3.34 -5.68 -10.30
N GLY A 108 -4.54 -5.71 -9.75
CA GLY A 108 -4.81 -5.12 -8.45
C GLY A 108 -6.20 -5.46 -7.91
N VAL A 109 -6.35 -5.32 -6.61
CA VAL A 109 -7.61 -5.51 -5.88
C VAL A 109 -7.98 -4.24 -5.12
N SER A 110 -9.22 -4.14 -4.66
CA SER A 110 -9.59 -3.03 -3.78
C SER A 110 -8.82 -3.08 -2.45
N GLY A 111 -8.45 -4.30 -2.00
CA GLY A 111 -7.94 -4.50 -0.66
C GLY A 111 -9.01 -4.19 0.41
N PRO A 112 -8.64 -4.22 1.69
CA PRO A 112 -9.55 -3.81 2.74
C PRO A 112 -9.87 -2.31 2.61
N VAL A 113 -11.13 -1.98 2.84
CA VAL A 113 -11.61 -0.60 3.00
C VAL A 113 -12.07 -0.47 4.45
N LYS A 114 -11.09 -0.39 5.33
CA LYS A 114 -11.23 -0.37 6.79
C LYS A 114 -10.15 0.50 7.40
N THR A 115 -10.39 1.03 8.60
CA THR A 115 -9.31 1.66 9.38
C THR A 115 -8.18 0.66 9.61
N PHE A 116 -6.96 1.16 9.74
CA PHE A 116 -5.79 0.30 10.00
C PHE A 116 -5.93 -0.49 11.32
N THR A 117 -6.67 0.02 12.29
CA THR A 117 -6.99 -0.68 13.55
C THR A 117 -7.94 -1.85 13.37
N ASN A 118 -8.77 -1.84 12.32
CA ASN A 118 -9.77 -2.88 12.02
C ASN A 118 -9.34 -3.83 10.89
N ALA A 119 -8.41 -3.43 10.04
CA ALA A 119 -7.89 -4.31 8.99
C ALA A 119 -7.10 -5.48 9.62
N SER A 120 -7.41 -6.71 9.22
CA SER A 120 -6.64 -7.88 9.65
C SER A 120 -5.28 -7.94 8.96
N VAL A 121 -4.30 -8.57 9.59
CA VAL A 121 -2.98 -8.81 8.99
C VAL A 121 -3.08 -9.62 7.70
N LYS A 122 -4.04 -10.55 7.63
CA LYS A 122 -4.30 -11.33 6.42
C LYS A 122 -4.72 -10.43 5.26
N GLU A 123 -5.70 -9.54 5.47
CA GLU A 123 -6.15 -8.58 4.45
C GLU A 123 -5.01 -7.64 4.03
N PHE A 124 -4.18 -7.24 4.99
CA PHE A 124 -3.00 -6.42 4.72
C PHE A 124 -2.02 -7.16 3.80
N ARG A 125 -1.66 -8.41 4.15
CA ARG A 125 -0.75 -9.24 3.36
C ARG A 125 -1.26 -9.50 1.96
N GLU A 126 -2.53 -9.84 1.80
CA GLU A 126 -3.16 -10.10 0.50
C GLU A 126 -3.08 -8.87 -0.42
N ALA A 127 -3.35 -7.68 0.11
CA ALA A 127 -3.27 -6.44 -0.67
C ALA A 127 -1.83 -6.16 -1.14
N VAL A 128 -0.85 -6.29 -0.24
CA VAL A 128 0.57 -6.06 -0.57
C VAL A 128 1.08 -7.14 -1.53
N ALA A 129 0.71 -8.41 -1.33
CA ALA A 129 1.10 -9.51 -2.20
C ALA A 129 0.66 -9.29 -3.65
N ILE A 130 -0.57 -8.84 -3.87
CA ILE A 130 -1.08 -8.60 -5.23
C ILE A 130 -0.48 -7.33 -5.82
N HIS A 131 -0.46 -6.22 -5.07
CA HIS A 131 -0.03 -4.94 -5.63
C HIS A 131 1.49 -4.81 -5.77
N LEU A 132 2.26 -5.14 -4.75
CA LEU A 132 3.71 -4.95 -4.75
C LEU A 132 4.45 -6.21 -5.20
N THR A 133 4.26 -7.33 -4.49
CA THR A 133 4.99 -8.57 -4.78
C THR A 133 4.65 -9.10 -6.18
N GLY A 134 3.38 -9.02 -6.59
CA GLY A 134 2.95 -9.40 -7.95
C GLY A 134 3.57 -8.52 -9.03
N THR A 135 3.67 -7.21 -8.82
CA THR A 135 4.38 -6.30 -9.73
C THR A 135 5.86 -6.64 -9.82
N TYR A 136 6.49 -6.92 -8.69
CA TYR A 136 7.90 -7.32 -8.63
C TYR A 136 8.15 -8.61 -9.43
N TRP A 137 7.43 -9.71 -9.11
CA TRP A 137 7.64 -10.99 -9.78
C TRP A 137 7.29 -10.97 -11.26
N THR A 138 6.23 -10.26 -11.65
CA THR A 138 5.89 -10.09 -13.08
C THR A 138 7.03 -9.39 -13.82
N SER A 139 7.58 -8.33 -13.24
CA SER A 139 8.69 -7.57 -13.83
C SER A 139 9.94 -8.43 -13.95
N VAL A 140 10.40 -9.03 -12.86
CA VAL A 140 11.67 -9.78 -12.79
C VAL A 140 11.62 -11.07 -13.64
N SER A 141 10.54 -11.84 -13.56
CA SER A 141 10.38 -13.06 -14.37
C SER A 141 10.33 -12.73 -15.86
N GLY A 142 9.69 -11.62 -16.22
CA GLY A 142 9.62 -11.17 -17.61
C GLY A 142 10.96 -10.79 -18.23
N LEU A 143 11.94 -10.39 -17.43
CA LEU A 143 13.27 -9.99 -17.92
C LEU A 143 13.99 -11.08 -18.73
N ARG A 144 13.64 -12.36 -18.52
CA ARG A 144 14.19 -13.50 -19.28
C ARG A 144 13.74 -13.54 -20.74
N ALA A 145 12.60 -12.90 -21.04
CA ALA A 145 12.05 -12.81 -22.39
C ALA A 145 12.21 -11.40 -22.99
N MET A 146 12.62 -10.41 -22.22
CA MET A 146 12.80 -9.03 -22.66
C MET A 146 14.17 -8.80 -23.33
N LYS A 147 14.20 -7.90 -24.31
CA LYS A 147 15.39 -7.50 -25.04
C LYS A 147 15.56 -5.98 -24.97
N ARG A 148 16.66 -5.46 -25.54
CA ARG A 148 16.90 -4.01 -25.68
C ARG A 148 15.68 -3.31 -26.30
N GLY A 149 15.32 -2.15 -25.78
CA GLY A 149 14.15 -1.36 -26.17
C GLY A 149 12.83 -1.84 -25.56
N SER A 150 12.82 -2.91 -24.76
CA SER A 150 11.62 -3.34 -24.03
C SER A 150 11.24 -2.38 -22.89
N LYS A 151 9.99 -2.44 -22.44
CA LYS A 151 9.43 -1.51 -21.45
C LYS A 151 8.62 -2.22 -20.39
N ILE A 152 8.71 -1.71 -19.16
CA ILE A 152 7.85 -2.11 -18.03
C ILE A 152 7.03 -0.87 -17.67
N ILE A 153 5.72 -0.94 -17.85
CA ILE A 153 4.79 0.12 -17.47
C ILE A 153 4.05 -0.33 -16.22
N THR A 154 4.14 0.45 -15.15
CA THR A 154 3.54 0.12 -13.87
C THR A 154 2.41 1.10 -13.55
N ILE A 155 1.21 0.57 -13.35
CA ILE A 155 0.04 1.37 -12.95
C ILE A 155 -0.04 1.37 -11.43
N ALA A 156 0.12 2.54 -10.81
CA ALA A 156 -0.03 2.73 -9.39
C ALA A 156 -1.30 3.56 -9.08
N THR A 157 -1.21 4.64 -8.35
CA THR A 157 -2.36 5.49 -8.01
C THR A 157 -1.90 6.88 -7.58
N PHE A 158 -2.74 7.87 -7.79
CA PHE A 158 -2.50 9.23 -7.31
C PHE A 158 -2.51 9.38 -5.77
N PHE A 159 -3.01 8.38 -5.02
CA PHE A 159 -2.95 8.32 -3.56
C PHE A 159 -1.61 7.76 -3.04
N THR A 160 -0.50 8.27 -3.57
CA THR A 160 0.86 7.91 -3.12
C THR A 160 1.75 9.14 -3.15
N GLU A 161 3.05 8.95 -3.04
CA GLU A 161 4.02 9.96 -3.41
C GLU A 161 4.37 9.84 -4.90
N GLU A 162 4.39 10.93 -5.62
CA GLU A 162 4.96 11.01 -6.97
C GLU A 162 6.43 11.34 -6.92
N ASN A 163 6.80 12.13 -5.93
CA ASN A 163 8.19 12.38 -5.55
C ASN A 163 8.35 12.22 -4.03
N ARG A 164 9.59 12.28 -3.55
CA ARG A 164 9.93 12.03 -2.13
C ARG A 164 9.33 13.02 -1.15
N TYR A 165 8.82 14.12 -1.60
CA TYR A 165 8.33 15.23 -0.79
C TYR A 165 6.81 15.41 -0.85
N GLU A 166 6.11 14.57 -1.59
CA GLU A 166 4.67 14.60 -1.74
C GLU A 166 4.01 13.42 -1.06
N GLN A 167 3.00 13.69 -0.24
CA GLN A 167 2.23 12.66 0.46
C GLN A 167 0.75 12.88 0.28
N ARG A 168 0.06 11.85 -0.20
CA ARG A 168 -1.39 11.87 -0.45
C ARG A 168 -2.05 10.74 0.33
N PRO A 169 -2.53 11.00 1.57
CA PRO A 169 -3.17 9.98 2.38
C PRO A 169 -4.50 9.51 1.77
N TYR A 170 -4.83 8.25 1.97
CA TYR A 170 -6.07 7.66 1.51
C TYR A 170 -6.73 6.84 2.63
N ARG A 171 -7.70 7.43 3.31
CA ARG A 171 -8.40 6.81 4.46
C ARG A 171 -8.89 5.42 4.14
N PHE A 172 -8.83 4.54 5.13
CA PHE A 172 -9.26 3.14 5.07
C PHE A 172 -8.50 2.26 4.07
N ARG A 173 -7.33 2.72 3.60
CA ARG A 173 -6.59 2.07 2.53
C ARG A 173 -5.10 1.91 2.84
N THR A 174 -4.71 1.84 4.11
CA THR A 174 -3.30 1.78 4.53
C THR A 174 -2.44 0.73 3.82
N PRO A 175 -2.87 -0.56 3.67
CA PRO A 175 -2.07 -1.53 2.94
C PRO A 175 -1.95 -1.21 1.45
N TYR A 176 -3.00 -0.64 0.87
CA TYR A 176 -3.01 -0.23 -0.52
C TYR A 176 -2.03 0.93 -0.76
N THR A 177 -2.07 1.99 0.05
CA THR A 177 -1.17 3.15 -0.11
C THR A 177 0.29 2.77 0.11
N ALA A 178 0.58 1.92 1.10
CA ALA A 178 1.92 1.39 1.32
C ALA A 178 2.45 0.62 0.10
N ALA A 179 1.66 -0.33 -0.41
CA ALA A 179 2.05 -1.12 -1.57
C ALA A 179 2.23 -0.27 -2.84
N GLN A 180 1.35 0.69 -3.07
CA GLN A 180 1.41 1.56 -4.25
C GLN A 180 2.57 2.56 -4.18
N GLY A 181 2.90 3.08 -3.00
CA GLY A 181 4.08 3.92 -2.82
C GLY A 181 5.39 3.17 -3.09
N ALA A 182 5.52 1.95 -2.56
CA ALA A 182 6.64 1.06 -2.88
C ALA A 182 6.71 0.74 -4.39
N LYS A 183 5.57 0.56 -5.05
CA LYS A 183 5.45 0.27 -6.48
C LYS A 183 6.01 1.38 -7.35
N ASN A 184 5.75 2.65 -7.00
CA ASN A 184 6.34 3.80 -7.68
C ASN A 184 7.87 3.79 -7.57
N ARG A 185 8.40 3.56 -6.37
CA ARG A 185 9.85 3.53 -6.14
C ARG A 185 10.50 2.29 -6.77
N LEU A 186 9.78 1.15 -6.82
CA LEU A 186 10.24 -0.04 -7.54
C LEU A 186 10.41 0.23 -9.04
N ALA A 187 9.49 0.96 -9.67
CA ALA A 187 9.61 1.32 -11.07
C ALA A 187 10.86 2.20 -11.33
N GLU A 188 11.15 3.15 -10.44
CA GLU A 188 12.36 3.97 -10.50
C GLU A 188 13.63 3.11 -10.32
N ALA A 189 13.66 2.22 -9.33
CA ALA A 189 14.80 1.35 -9.08
C ALA A 189 15.10 0.42 -10.26
N LEU A 190 14.06 -0.19 -10.84
CA LEU A 190 14.18 -1.03 -12.04
C LEU A 190 14.70 -0.25 -13.25
N ALA A 191 14.31 1.02 -13.42
CA ALA A 191 14.83 1.85 -14.49
C ALA A 191 16.36 2.03 -14.40
N TRP A 192 16.88 2.23 -13.17
CA TRP A 192 18.31 2.33 -12.92
C TRP A 192 19.03 1.00 -13.13
N GLU A 193 18.48 -0.11 -12.60
CA GLU A 193 19.10 -1.44 -12.74
C GLU A 193 19.15 -1.94 -14.17
N LEU A 194 18.15 -1.60 -14.97
CA LEU A 194 17.98 -2.13 -16.32
C LEU A 194 18.50 -1.19 -17.41
N ALA A 195 19.08 -0.05 -17.03
CA ALA A 195 19.57 0.97 -17.98
C ALA A 195 20.61 0.42 -18.97
N GLU A 196 21.56 -0.39 -18.52
CA GLU A 196 22.58 -1.00 -19.38
C GLU A 196 21.99 -2.00 -20.39
N ARG A 197 20.88 -2.63 -20.02
CA ARG A 197 20.12 -3.51 -20.90
C ARG A 197 19.21 -2.75 -21.87
N ASP A 198 19.13 -1.43 -21.75
CA ASP A 198 18.18 -0.56 -22.46
C ASP A 198 16.73 -1.06 -22.31
N ILE A 199 16.37 -1.52 -21.11
CA ILE A 199 15.00 -1.83 -20.71
C ILE A 199 14.51 -0.69 -19.84
N ARG A 200 13.38 -0.09 -20.17
CA ARG A 200 12.83 1.09 -19.52
C ARG A 200 11.74 0.70 -18.54
N SER A 201 11.68 1.37 -17.41
CA SER A 201 10.65 1.18 -16.40
C SER A 201 10.04 2.53 -16.04
N ILE A 202 8.72 2.63 -16.16
CA ILE A 202 7.96 3.87 -15.99
C ILE A 202 6.72 3.54 -15.16
N ALA A 203 6.37 4.39 -14.21
CA ALA A 203 5.10 4.30 -13.50
C ALA A 203 4.13 5.40 -13.95
N THR A 204 2.84 5.13 -13.82
CA THR A 204 1.79 6.15 -13.96
C THR A 204 0.80 6.06 -12.82
N ASN A 205 0.32 7.22 -12.36
CA ASN A 205 -0.60 7.36 -11.25
C ASN A 205 -1.95 7.89 -11.74
N PRO A 206 -2.87 7.01 -12.19
CA PRO A 206 -4.22 7.42 -12.54
C PRO A 206 -4.96 8.03 -11.36
N GLY A 207 -5.77 9.03 -11.64
CA GLY A 207 -6.76 9.58 -10.72
C GLY A 207 -7.94 8.63 -10.49
N PRO A 208 -9.04 9.15 -9.92
CA PRO A 208 -10.26 8.37 -9.77
C PRO A 208 -10.81 7.96 -11.15
N VAL A 209 -10.91 6.64 -11.37
CA VAL A 209 -11.40 6.07 -12.62
C VAL A 209 -12.84 5.62 -12.47
N HIS A 210 -13.70 5.99 -13.41
CA HIS A 210 -15.09 5.52 -13.47
C HIS A 210 -15.11 3.99 -13.63
N SER A 211 -15.62 3.28 -12.62
CA SER A 211 -15.73 1.82 -12.64
C SER A 211 -16.72 1.30 -11.62
N ASP A 212 -17.41 0.20 -11.95
CA ASP A 212 -18.28 -0.51 -11.02
C ASP A 212 -17.59 -0.84 -9.69
N ARG A 213 -16.29 -1.14 -9.73
CA ARG A 213 -15.49 -1.45 -8.55
C ARG A 213 -15.49 -0.29 -7.54
N ILE A 214 -15.37 0.96 -8.00
CA ILE A 214 -15.38 2.11 -7.10
C ILE A 214 -16.78 2.33 -6.53
N TYR A 215 -17.80 2.32 -7.38
CA TYR A 215 -19.17 2.64 -7.00
C TYR A 215 -19.84 1.52 -6.19
N LYS A 216 -19.64 0.25 -6.57
CA LYS A 216 -20.25 -0.91 -5.90
C LYS A 216 -19.43 -1.44 -4.72
N THR A 217 -18.15 -1.07 -4.57
CA THR A 217 -17.30 -1.65 -3.54
C THR A 217 -16.59 -0.62 -2.68
N VAL A 218 -15.85 0.32 -3.25
CA VAL A 218 -14.95 1.18 -2.46
C VAL A 218 -15.73 2.22 -1.68
N TYR A 219 -16.58 2.98 -2.33
CA TYR A 219 -17.35 4.04 -1.66
C TYR A 219 -18.36 3.49 -0.66
N PRO A 220 -19.17 2.44 -0.98
CA PRO A 220 -20.08 1.87 -0.01
C PRO A 220 -19.38 1.27 1.22
N LYS A 221 -18.25 0.56 1.05
CA LYS A 221 -17.47 0.06 2.19
C LYS A 221 -16.83 1.17 3.02
N ALA A 222 -16.37 2.26 2.40
CA ALA A 222 -15.90 3.42 3.13
C ALA A 222 -17.02 4.07 3.94
N ALA A 223 -18.21 4.17 3.37
CA ALA A 223 -19.41 4.66 4.06
C ALA A 223 -19.79 3.78 5.26
N ALA A 224 -19.75 2.46 5.08
CA ALA A 224 -19.97 1.50 6.16
C ALA A 224 -18.96 1.66 7.30
N GLU A 225 -17.68 1.85 6.97
CA GLU A 225 -16.64 2.05 7.98
C GLU A 225 -16.82 3.38 8.74
N PHE A 226 -17.27 4.45 8.07
CA PHE A 226 -17.68 5.69 8.77
C PHE A 226 -18.83 5.45 9.74
N LEU A 227 -19.86 4.68 9.35
CA LEU A 227 -20.95 4.32 10.26
C LEU A 227 -20.49 3.44 11.42
N ARG A 228 -19.60 2.49 11.16
CA ARG A 228 -19.02 1.62 12.19
C ARG A 228 -18.32 2.41 13.28
N ILE A 229 -17.58 3.45 12.90
CA ILE A 229 -16.81 4.28 13.83
C ILE A 229 -17.69 5.34 14.48
N GLY A 230 -18.52 6.01 13.70
CA GLY A 230 -19.39 7.09 14.19
C GLY A 230 -20.61 6.60 14.98
N GLY A 231 -20.89 5.29 14.89
CA GLY A 231 -22.09 4.68 15.47
C GLY A 231 -23.33 4.84 14.59
N TYR A 232 -24.25 3.91 14.72
CA TYR A 232 -25.57 3.94 14.09
C TYR A 232 -26.64 3.46 15.08
N PRO A 233 -27.77 4.18 15.22
CA PRO A 233 -28.80 3.82 16.18
C PRO A 233 -29.31 2.39 15.97
N GLY A 234 -29.28 1.59 17.00
CA GLY A 234 -29.78 0.22 16.98
C GLY A 234 -28.81 -0.86 16.47
N LEU A 235 -27.59 -0.48 16.02
CA LEU A 235 -26.55 -1.42 15.60
C LEU A 235 -25.22 -1.13 16.33
N THR A 236 -24.57 -2.19 16.77
CA THR A 236 -23.19 -2.12 17.27
C THR A 236 -22.19 -2.07 16.10
N PRO A 237 -20.94 -1.67 16.32
CA PRO A 237 -19.92 -1.70 15.27
C PRO A 237 -19.74 -3.06 14.60
N LEU A 238 -19.81 -4.15 15.37
CA LEU A 238 -19.71 -5.52 14.84
C LEU A 238 -20.93 -5.89 13.97
N GLU A 239 -22.10 -5.42 14.34
CA GLU A 239 -23.31 -5.67 13.55
C GLU A 239 -23.31 -4.86 12.24
N ILE A 240 -22.72 -3.65 12.23
CA ILE A 240 -22.49 -2.90 11.00
C ILE A 240 -21.52 -3.67 10.06
N GLU A 241 -20.52 -4.37 10.61
CA GLU A 241 -19.67 -5.26 9.80
C GLU A 241 -20.47 -6.41 9.19
N LYS A 242 -21.40 -7.02 9.92
CA LYS A 242 -22.28 -8.06 9.38
C LYS A 242 -23.17 -7.52 8.26
N VAL A 243 -23.76 -6.33 8.44
CA VAL A 243 -24.53 -5.64 7.38
C VAL A 243 -23.65 -5.39 6.15
N THR A 244 -22.41 -4.93 6.36
CA THR A 244 -21.44 -4.67 5.29
C THR A 244 -21.05 -5.94 4.53
N ALA A 245 -20.96 -7.07 5.21
CA ALA A 245 -20.59 -8.35 4.59
C ALA A 245 -21.77 -9.02 3.87
N GLY A 246 -22.97 -9.02 4.47
CA GLY A 246 -24.10 -9.80 4.01
C GLY A 246 -25.10 -9.04 3.11
N ALA A 247 -25.39 -7.77 3.41
CA ALA A 247 -26.43 -7.03 2.70
C ALA A 247 -25.88 -5.97 1.73
N LEU A 248 -24.78 -5.30 2.07
CA LEU A 248 -24.22 -4.25 1.21
C LEU A 248 -23.85 -4.73 -0.21
N PRO A 249 -23.32 -5.94 -0.46
CA PRO A 249 -23.02 -6.41 -1.80
C PRO A 249 -24.24 -6.62 -2.70
N LEU A 250 -25.42 -6.71 -2.12
CA LEU A 250 -26.67 -6.94 -2.84
C LEU A 250 -27.32 -5.63 -3.33
N LEU A 251 -26.80 -4.48 -2.93
CA LEU A 251 -27.31 -3.20 -3.40
C LEU A 251 -27.20 -3.06 -4.92
N GLY A 252 -28.33 -2.87 -5.57
CA GLY A 252 -28.44 -2.77 -7.03
C GLY A 252 -28.74 -4.09 -7.74
N GLU A 253 -28.89 -5.20 -6.98
CA GLU A 253 -29.47 -6.46 -7.46
C GLU A 253 -31.00 -6.41 -7.43
N HIS A 254 -31.67 -7.53 -7.76
CA HIS A 254 -33.13 -7.57 -7.77
C HIS A 254 -33.71 -7.28 -6.38
N ALA A 255 -34.83 -6.58 -6.30
CA ALA A 255 -35.42 -6.15 -5.03
C ALA A 255 -35.68 -7.30 -4.05
N ASP A 256 -36.10 -8.47 -4.56
CA ASP A 256 -36.34 -9.66 -3.76
C ASP A 256 -35.04 -10.21 -3.14
N ASP A 257 -33.93 -10.18 -3.87
CA ASP A 257 -32.63 -10.64 -3.37
C ASP A 257 -32.11 -9.69 -2.29
N VAL A 258 -32.29 -8.39 -2.47
CA VAL A 258 -31.94 -7.37 -1.46
C VAL A 258 -32.77 -7.56 -0.20
N ALA A 259 -34.10 -7.72 -0.32
CA ALA A 259 -35.00 -7.93 0.81
C ALA A 259 -34.66 -9.22 1.57
N LYS A 260 -34.37 -10.31 0.85
CA LYS A 260 -33.92 -11.57 1.42
C LYS A 260 -32.60 -11.41 2.18
N GLY A 261 -31.60 -10.76 1.60
CA GLY A 261 -30.32 -10.53 2.26
C GLY A 261 -30.43 -9.65 3.52
N ILE A 262 -31.29 -8.63 3.50
CA ILE A 262 -31.60 -7.81 4.68
C ILE A 262 -32.18 -8.68 5.79
N TRP A 263 -33.16 -9.54 5.45
CA TRP A 263 -33.78 -10.45 6.41
C TRP A 263 -32.78 -11.44 7.01
N GLU A 264 -31.95 -12.08 6.20
CA GLU A 264 -30.93 -13.02 6.64
C GLU A 264 -29.94 -12.39 7.63
N VAL A 265 -29.44 -11.18 7.32
CA VAL A 265 -28.56 -10.43 8.21
C VAL A 265 -29.27 -10.03 9.51
N ALA A 266 -30.52 -9.56 9.43
CA ALA A 266 -31.30 -9.21 10.60
C ALA A 266 -31.55 -10.43 11.50
N ALA A 267 -31.85 -11.59 10.91
CA ALA A 267 -32.02 -12.85 11.64
C ALA A 267 -30.74 -13.31 12.34
N GLU A 268 -29.59 -13.17 11.68
CA GLU A 268 -28.28 -13.47 12.28
C GLU A 268 -27.98 -12.54 13.47
N ILE A 269 -28.27 -11.25 13.35
CA ILE A 269 -28.11 -10.28 14.45
C ILE A 269 -29.09 -10.61 15.60
N ALA A 270 -30.36 -10.87 15.30
CA ALA A 270 -31.38 -11.23 16.28
C ALA A 270 -30.98 -12.46 17.09
N LYS A 271 -30.52 -13.51 16.39
CA LYS A 271 -30.02 -14.74 17.02
C LYS A 271 -28.82 -14.46 17.94
N ALA A 272 -27.88 -13.66 17.50
CA ALA A 272 -26.70 -13.27 18.31
C ALA A 272 -27.09 -12.48 19.57
N ARG A 273 -28.22 -11.74 19.53
CA ARG A 273 -28.77 -11.00 20.67
C ARG A 273 -29.68 -11.88 21.57
N GLY A 274 -29.95 -13.15 21.21
CA GLY A 274 -30.96 -13.98 21.89
C GLY A 274 -32.39 -13.47 21.69
N GLN A 275 -32.71 -12.87 20.55
CA GLN A 275 -33.98 -12.22 20.21
C GLN A 275 -34.50 -12.72 18.84
N ASP A 276 -34.49 -14.03 18.62
CA ASP A 276 -34.74 -14.66 17.32
C ASP A 276 -36.26 -14.80 16.94
N GLY A 277 -37.16 -14.15 17.67
CA GLY A 277 -38.57 -14.06 17.30
C GLY A 277 -38.80 -13.18 16.07
N ASN A 278 -39.76 -13.56 15.20
CA ASN A 278 -40.07 -12.89 13.94
C ASN A 278 -40.29 -11.37 14.08
N GLU A 279 -40.93 -10.90 15.15
CA GLU A 279 -41.18 -9.50 15.41
C GLU A 279 -39.84 -8.71 15.61
N ASN A 280 -38.87 -9.32 16.29
CA ASN A 280 -37.54 -8.71 16.49
C ASN A 280 -36.73 -8.70 15.19
N ILE A 281 -36.83 -9.77 14.39
CA ILE A 281 -36.19 -9.84 13.07
C ILE A 281 -36.76 -8.76 12.16
N GLU A 282 -38.08 -8.55 12.14
CA GLU A 282 -38.72 -7.49 11.34
C GLU A 282 -38.28 -6.08 11.77
N LYS A 283 -38.19 -5.82 13.09
CA LYS A 283 -37.66 -4.55 13.61
C LYS A 283 -36.21 -4.34 13.19
N LEU A 284 -35.36 -5.35 13.29
CA LEU A 284 -33.96 -5.31 12.89
C LEU A 284 -33.83 -5.16 11.38
N SER A 285 -34.67 -5.80 10.57
CA SER A 285 -34.68 -5.64 9.11
C SER A 285 -34.86 -4.17 8.70
N ARG A 286 -35.80 -3.48 9.34
CA ARG A 286 -36.01 -2.03 9.11
C ARG A 286 -34.78 -1.19 9.50
N ILE A 287 -34.09 -1.56 10.59
CA ILE A 287 -32.85 -0.87 11.00
C ILE A 287 -31.74 -1.15 10.01
N VAL A 288 -31.57 -2.39 9.55
CA VAL A 288 -30.57 -2.76 8.54
C VAL A 288 -30.83 -2.05 7.22
N GLU A 289 -32.07 -2.01 6.75
CA GLU A 289 -32.48 -1.27 5.55
C GLU A 289 -32.14 0.23 5.65
N SER A 290 -32.50 0.85 6.79
CA SER A 290 -32.17 2.25 7.06
C SER A 290 -30.66 2.49 7.13
N ALA A 291 -29.88 1.58 7.68
CA ALA A 291 -28.42 1.66 7.71
C ALA A 291 -27.82 1.56 6.30
N LEU A 292 -28.32 0.66 5.44
CA LEU A 292 -27.91 0.55 4.04
C LEU A 292 -28.21 1.84 3.25
N ALA A 293 -29.41 2.41 3.43
CA ALA A 293 -29.75 3.71 2.81
C ALA A 293 -28.79 4.83 3.26
N LYS A 294 -28.42 4.83 4.55
CA LYS A 294 -27.43 5.80 5.08
C LYS A 294 -26.02 5.55 4.53
N MET A 295 -25.61 4.31 4.35
CA MET A 295 -24.33 3.98 3.69
C MET A 295 -24.33 4.50 2.24
N GLN A 296 -25.42 4.36 1.52
CA GLN A 296 -25.54 4.86 0.15
C GLN A 296 -25.45 6.39 0.11
N GLU A 297 -26.18 7.11 0.98
CA GLU A 297 -26.09 8.57 1.09
C GLU A 297 -24.64 9.06 1.33
N ILE A 298 -23.92 8.37 2.24
CA ILE A 298 -22.52 8.71 2.53
C ILE A 298 -21.63 8.39 1.34
N ALA A 299 -21.84 7.27 0.65
CA ALA A 299 -21.09 6.88 -0.53
C ALA A 299 -21.23 7.92 -1.66
N GLU A 300 -22.44 8.44 -1.88
CA GLU A 300 -22.73 9.52 -2.84
C GLU A 300 -22.01 10.82 -2.46
N LYS A 301 -21.98 11.17 -1.16
CA LYS A 301 -21.19 12.31 -0.66
C LYS A 301 -19.68 12.13 -0.90
N ILE A 302 -19.14 10.92 -0.66
CA ILE A 302 -17.73 10.62 -0.94
C ILE A 302 -17.45 10.80 -2.43
N GLN A 303 -18.31 10.28 -3.30
CA GLN A 303 -18.21 10.43 -4.74
C GLN A 303 -18.24 11.91 -5.16
N SER A 304 -19.23 12.68 -4.70
CA SER A 304 -19.36 14.11 -4.99
C SER A 304 -18.15 14.91 -4.52
N ASN A 305 -17.61 14.60 -3.33
CA ASN A 305 -16.42 15.28 -2.83
C ASN A 305 -15.16 14.89 -3.63
N THR A 306 -15.07 13.66 -4.11
CA THR A 306 -13.96 13.23 -4.97
C THR A 306 -14.02 13.94 -6.32
N SER A 307 -15.19 14.04 -6.92
CA SER A 307 -15.41 14.78 -8.18
C SER A 307 -14.95 16.24 -8.07
N LYS A 308 -15.25 16.92 -6.95
CA LYS A 308 -14.85 18.31 -6.71
C LYS A 308 -13.34 18.54 -6.62
N MET A 309 -12.55 17.46 -6.42
CA MET A 309 -11.09 17.53 -6.41
C MET A 309 -10.49 17.46 -7.82
N ILE A 310 -11.27 17.06 -8.81
CA ILE A 310 -10.84 16.94 -10.21
C ILE A 310 -11.09 18.26 -10.92
N VAL A 311 -10.12 18.74 -11.71
CA VAL A 311 -10.16 20.08 -12.34
C VAL A 311 -11.43 20.32 -13.16
N ASP A 312 -11.87 19.33 -13.92
CA ASP A 312 -13.09 19.36 -14.74
C ASP A 312 -14.30 18.68 -14.07
N GLY A 313 -14.13 18.15 -12.86
CA GLY A 313 -15.17 17.44 -12.12
C GLY A 313 -15.48 16.03 -12.64
N GLU A 314 -14.80 15.57 -13.68
CA GLU A 314 -15.06 14.29 -14.33
C GLU A 314 -14.05 13.22 -13.92
N PHE A 315 -14.56 12.02 -13.56
CA PHE A 315 -13.72 10.85 -13.33
C PHE A 315 -13.08 10.39 -14.64
N LEU A 316 -11.84 9.90 -14.56
CA LEU A 316 -11.16 9.28 -15.69
C LEU A 316 -11.95 8.09 -16.24
N LYS A 317 -11.99 7.96 -17.56
CA LYS A 317 -12.44 6.74 -18.23
C LYS A 317 -11.30 5.72 -18.29
N GLN A 318 -11.65 4.45 -18.38
CA GLN A 318 -10.65 3.37 -18.49
C GLN A 318 -9.82 3.51 -19.78
N GLU A 319 -10.43 3.99 -20.84
CA GLU A 319 -9.81 4.29 -22.12
C GLU A 319 -8.76 5.40 -22.03
N GLU A 320 -8.98 6.44 -21.23
CA GLU A 320 -8.00 7.52 -21.02
C GLU A 320 -6.75 7.03 -20.28
N VAL A 321 -6.92 6.07 -19.36
CA VAL A 321 -5.77 5.39 -18.73
C VAL A 321 -5.04 4.53 -19.74
N ALA A 322 -5.77 3.83 -20.61
CA ALA A 322 -5.19 3.03 -21.68
C ALA A 322 -4.43 3.88 -22.69
N ASP A 323 -4.96 5.03 -23.10
CA ASP A 323 -4.27 5.98 -23.97
C ASP A 323 -2.97 6.49 -23.35
N MET A 324 -2.95 6.78 -22.04
CA MET A 324 -1.70 7.12 -21.35
C MET A 324 -0.69 5.97 -21.45
N VAL A 325 -1.10 4.72 -21.21
CA VAL A 325 -0.20 3.57 -21.28
C VAL A 325 0.37 3.38 -22.70
N ILE A 326 -0.43 3.57 -23.74
CA ILE A 326 0.03 3.59 -25.13
C ILE A 326 1.10 4.66 -25.34
N ASN A 327 0.85 5.90 -24.90
CA ASN A 327 1.79 7.00 -25.02
C ASN A 327 3.10 6.72 -24.27
N LEU A 328 3.03 6.22 -23.04
CA LEU A 328 4.21 5.84 -22.27
C LEU A 328 4.99 4.67 -22.91
N SER A 329 4.33 3.85 -23.71
CA SER A 329 4.92 2.72 -24.44
C SER A 329 5.57 3.14 -25.74
N ASN A 330 5.30 4.34 -26.26
CA ASN A 330 5.92 4.90 -27.45
C ASN A 330 7.45 5.01 -27.28
N GLU A 331 8.20 4.69 -28.34
CA GLU A 331 9.68 4.63 -28.28
C GLU A 331 10.31 5.98 -27.92
N LYS A 332 9.83 7.07 -28.53
CA LYS A 332 10.36 8.41 -28.31
C LYS A 332 10.05 8.92 -26.92
N ILE A 333 8.80 8.73 -26.48
CA ILE A 333 8.32 9.20 -25.17
C ILE A 333 8.99 8.43 -24.05
N SER A 334 8.95 7.10 -24.08
CA SER A 334 9.51 6.24 -23.01
C SER A 334 11.01 6.49 -22.76
N ARG A 335 11.75 6.89 -23.80
CA ARG A 335 13.17 7.21 -23.67
C ARG A 335 13.41 8.49 -22.87
N LEU A 336 12.50 9.48 -22.96
CA LEU A 336 12.63 10.76 -22.27
C LEU A 336 12.21 10.68 -20.81
N ILE A 337 11.35 9.73 -20.46
CA ILE A 337 10.71 9.63 -19.14
C ILE A 337 11.07 8.35 -18.39
N ASN A 338 12.13 7.66 -18.79
CA ASN A 338 12.59 6.45 -18.10
C ASN A 338 12.85 6.72 -16.61
N GLY A 339 12.35 5.89 -15.72
CA GLY A 339 12.46 6.04 -14.26
C GLY A 339 11.54 7.12 -13.66
N ARG A 340 10.59 7.65 -14.43
CA ARG A 340 9.64 8.64 -13.93
C ARG A 340 8.32 8.02 -13.49
N VAL A 341 7.70 8.69 -12.52
CA VAL A 341 6.30 8.50 -12.15
C VAL A 341 5.51 9.63 -12.79
N ILE A 342 4.60 9.28 -13.69
CA ILE A 342 3.85 10.24 -14.51
C ILE A 342 2.42 10.33 -13.97
N PRO A 343 1.99 11.50 -13.42
CA PRO A 343 0.61 11.69 -13.00
C PRO A 343 -0.34 11.65 -14.19
N ASN A 344 -1.48 11.00 -13.98
CA ASN A 344 -2.59 10.93 -14.92
C ASN A 344 -3.90 11.07 -14.14
N ASP A 345 -4.04 12.15 -13.36
CA ASP A 345 -5.10 12.24 -12.37
C ASP A 345 -6.01 13.46 -12.51
N ARG A 346 -5.57 14.56 -13.10
CA ARG A 346 -6.29 15.84 -13.16
C ARG A 346 -6.79 16.34 -11.80
N VAL A 347 -6.21 15.82 -10.70
CA VAL A 347 -6.65 16.10 -9.33
C VAL A 347 -5.88 17.27 -8.76
N PHE A 348 -6.57 18.30 -8.32
CA PHE A 348 -6.02 19.33 -7.47
C PHE A 348 -6.06 18.86 -6.01
N TYR A 349 -4.95 18.32 -5.54
CA TYR A 349 -4.78 17.91 -4.16
C TYR A 349 -3.73 18.82 -3.49
N PRO A 350 -4.09 19.55 -2.42
CA PRO A 350 -3.11 20.39 -1.72
C PRO A 350 -2.10 19.48 -1.00
N VAL A 351 -1.02 19.18 -1.68
CA VAL A 351 0.10 18.43 -1.12
C VAL A 351 0.90 19.39 -0.25
N LYS A 352 1.09 19.04 1.02
CA LYS A 352 2.04 19.75 1.87
C LYS A 352 3.43 19.20 1.57
N PRO A 353 4.39 20.05 1.19
CA PRO A 353 5.77 19.60 1.08
C PRO A 353 6.22 19.08 2.44
N ILE A 354 6.91 17.94 2.44
CA ILE A 354 7.59 17.42 3.62
C ILE A 354 8.91 18.20 3.71
N VAL A 355 8.93 19.16 4.61
CA VAL A 355 10.17 19.81 4.97
C VAL A 355 10.71 19.08 6.20
N GLY A 356 11.63 18.14 5.97
CA GLY A 356 12.35 17.49 7.06
C GLY A 356 13.29 18.50 7.69
N THR A 357 13.01 18.92 8.90
CA THR A 357 13.99 19.64 9.73
C THR A 357 14.62 18.64 10.67
N ALA A 358 15.95 18.71 10.78
CA ALA A 358 16.66 18.00 11.82
C ALA A 358 16.15 18.48 13.18
N VAL A 359 15.70 17.56 14.03
CA VAL A 359 15.42 17.87 15.43
C VAL A 359 16.79 18.18 16.09
N ASP A 360 16.92 19.36 16.67
CA ASP A 360 18.16 19.72 17.37
C ASP A 360 18.38 18.76 18.57
N GLY A 361 19.47 18.01 18.55
CA GLY A 361 19.80 17.01 19.57
C GLY A 361 20.26 17.60 20.91
N SER A 362 20.22 18.92 21.09
CA SER A 362 20.70 19.61 22.29
C SER A 362 19.62 19.84 23.37
N ALA A 363 18.36 19.52 23.09
CA ALA A 363 17.28 19.74 24.03
C ALA A 363 17.31 18.70 25.18
N GLU A 364 17.03 19.14 26.41
CA GLU A 364 16.87 18.25 27.57
C GLU A 364 15.69 17.29 27.35
N LEU A 365 15.94 15.98 27.47
CA LEU A 365 14.93 14.95 27.23
C LEU A 365 13.97 14.83 28.43
N HIS A 366 12.72 15.18 28.24
CA HIS A 366 11.66 15.01 29.26
C HIS A 366 10.96 13.65 29.13
N LEU A 367 11.63 12.57 29.58
CA LEU A 367 11.11 11.19 29.51
C LEU A 367 10.63 10.68 30.89
N LYS A 368 10.64 11.54 31.93
CA LYS A 368 10.25 11.15 33.26
C LYS A 368 8.86 10.50 33.28
N ASP A 369 8.78 9.38 34.01
CA ASP A 369 7.57 8.58 34.23
C ASP A 369 6.97 7.90 32.96
N LYS A 370 7.60 8.01 31.80
CA LYS A 370 7.14 7.37 30.58
C LYS A 370 7.46 5.88 30.54
N VAL A 371 6.52 5.08 30.02
CA VAL A 371 6.70 3.68 29.64
C VAL A 371 6.94 3.60 28.14
N ILE A 372 8.13 3.16 27.75
CA ILE A 372 8.61 3.14 26.38
C ILE A 372 8.84 1.69 25.95
N VAL A 373 8.20 1.28 24.85
CA VAL A 373 8.44 -0.02 24.22
C VAL A 373 9.31 0.19 22.97
N ILE A 374 10.45 -0.49 22.91
CA ILE A 374 11.35 -0.45 21.75
C ILE A 374 11.29 -1.81 21.07
N THR A 375 11.03 -1.84 19.78
CA THR A 375 10.91 -3.07 19.01
C THR A 375 11.88 -3.08 17.83
N THR A 376 12.41 -4.26 17.47
CA THR A 376 13.27 -4.42 16.30
C THR A 376 12.99 -5.70 15.55
N SER A 377 12.85 -5.59 14.22
CA SER A 377 12.74 -6.74 13.30
C SER A 377 14.10 -7.23 12.77
N SER A 378 15.17 -6.47 12.98
CA SER A 378 16.52 -6.78 12.48
C SER A 378 17.42 -7.41 13.55
N SER A 379 18.15 -8.46 13.18
CA SER A 379 19.19 -9.08 14.00
C SER A 379 20.60 -8.55 13.71
N ALA A 380 20.73 -7.56 12.83
CA ALA A 380 22.01 -6.97 12.50
C ALA A 380 22.62 -6.29 13.74
N LYS A 381 23.94 -6.47 13.95
CA LYS A 381 24.65 -5.89 15.10
C LYS A 381 24.44 -4.38 15.21
N ARG A 382 24.48 -3.68 14.10
CA ARG A 382 24.25 -2.23 14.03
C ARG A 382 22.89 -1.83 14.60
N ASP A 383 21.84 -2.54 14.25
CA ASP A 383 20.49 -2.25 14.73
C ASP A 383 20.34 -2.59 16.21
N SER A 384 20.96 -3.69 16.63
CA SER A 384 21.00 -4.05 18.05
C SER A 384 21.73 -2.99 18.90
N ASP A 385 22.84 -2.45 18.39
CA ASP A 385 23.60 -1.39 19.08
C ASP A 385 22.77 -0.09 19.17
N ARG A 386 22.00 0.25 18.12
CA ARG A 386 21.06 1.39 18.12
C ARG A 386 19.95 1.23 19.16
N VAL A 387 19.33 0.05 19.21
CA VAL A 387 18.28 -0.26 20.19
C VAL A 387 18.81 -0.11 21.61
N LYS A 388 19.99 -0.65 21.91
CA LYS A 388 20.63 -0.54 23.24
C LYS A 388 20.88 0.92 23.61
N GLU A 389 21.45 1.68 22.69
CA GLU A 389 21.81 3.07 22.97
C GLU A 389 20.58 3.95 23.20
N VAL A 390 19.55 3.81 22.37
CA VAL A 390 18.28 4.50 22.59
C VAL A 390 17.64 4.11 23.91
N ALA A 391 17.70 2.83 24.29
CA ALA A 391 17.18 2.33 25.55
C ALA A 391 17.95 2.90 26.76
N ARG A 392 19.28 2.94 26.69
CA ARG A 392 20.14 3.53 27.76
C ARG A 392 19.89 5.01 27.94
N ILE A 393 19.84 5.77 26.83
CA ILE A 393 19.55 7.22 26.90
C ILE A 393 18.15 7.44 27.49
N ALA A 394 17.15 6.65 27.10
CA ALA A 394 15.80 6.76 27.64
C ALA A 394 15.75 6.48 29.16
N GLN A 395 16.47 5.44 29.63
CA GLN A 395 16.58 5.16 31.08
C GLN A 395 17.31 6.27 31.81
N ALA A 396 18.43 6.74 31.28
CA ALA A 396 19.20 7.84 31.86
C ALA A 396 18.40 9.14 31.94
N ALA A 397 17.47 9.38 31.02
CA ALA A 397 16.54 10.51 31.04
C ALA A 397 15.34 10.32 31.97
N GLY A 398 15.32 9.26 32.80
CA GLY A 398 14.35 9.06 33.86
C GLY A 398 13.03 8.42 33.44
N SER A 399 12.98 7.68 32.31
CA SER A 399 11.80 6.92 31.95
C SER A 399 11.43 5.91 33.07
N LYS A 400 10.13 5.69 33.26
CA LYS A 400 9.61 4.74 34.26
C LYS A 400 9.99 3.31 33.93
N GLU A 401 9.93 2.96 32.67
CA GLU A 401 10.27 1.64 32.16
C GLU A 401 10.65 1.69 30.69
N VAL A 402 11.64 0.89 30.29
CA VAL A 402 12.02 0.63 28.91
C VAL A 402 11.93 -0.86 28.66
N ILE A 403 11.05 -1.27 27.75
CA ILE A 403 10.81 -2.67 27.36
C ILE A 403 11.37 -2.88 25.96
N VAL A 404 12.27 -3.84 25.80
CA VAL A 404 12.85 -4.20 24.49
C VAL A 404 12.18 -5.47 23.97
N LEU A 405 11.58 -5.39 22.78
CA LEU A 405 10.99 -6.54 22.11
C LEU A 405 11.77 -6.84 20.82
N ALA A 406 12.32 -8.02 20.73
CA ALA A 406 13.03 -8.50 19.55
C ALA A 406 12.26 -9.61 18.85
N HIS A 407 12.42 -9.72 17.52
CA HIS A 407 11.80 -10.83 16.79
C HIS A 407 12.38 -12.16 17.27
N LYS A 408 11.55 -13.21 17.34
CA LYS A 408 11.87 -14.55 17.91
C LYS A 408 13.15 -15.21 17.39
N GLN A 409 13.65 -14.77 16.24
CA GLN A 409 14.89 -15.29 15.65
C GLN A 409 16.16 -14.61 16.21
N HIS A 410 16.02 -13.59 17.06
CA HIS A 410 17.13 -12.81 17.59
C HIS A 410 17.65 -13.42 18.89
N ASP A 411 18.94 -13.27 19.12
CA ASP A 411 19.54 -13.55 20.41
C ASP A 411 19.16 -12.45 21.41
N ILE A 412 18.30 -12.79 22.37
CA ILE A 412 17.80 -11.87 23.37
C ILE A 412 18.86 -11.53 24.43
N SER A 413 19.89 -12.36 24.60
CA SER A 413 20.93 -12.16 25.59
C SER A 413 21.65 -10.82 25.44
N GLN A 414 21.69 -10.28 24.23
CA GLN A 414 22.24 -8.97 23.97
C GLN A 414 21.48 -7.81 24.63
N TYR A 415 20.27 -8.04 25.15
CA TYR A 415 19.40 -7.04 25.79
C TYR A 415 19.13 -7.36 27.26
N GLU A 416 19.95 -8.21 27.92
CA GLU A 416 19.76 -8.63 29.33
C GLU A 416 19.77 -7.46 30.34
N GLU A 417 20.39 -6.34 29.99
CA GLU A 417 20.37 -5.12 30.81
C GLU A 417 19.01 -4.42 30.85
N PHE A 418 18.06 -4.81 29.97
CA PHE A 418 16.72 -4.24 29.88
C PHE A 418 15.65 -5.29 30.18
N HIS A 419 14.44 -4.83 30.44
CA HIS A 419 13.28 -5.70 30.44
C HIS A 419 12.98 -6.15 29.00
N SER A 420 13.46 -7.32 28.62
CA SER A 420 13.47 -7.76 27.23
C SER A 420 12.73 -9.07 27.01
N HIS A 421 12.07 -9.19 25.83
CA HIS A 421 11.35 -10.39 25.40
C HIS A 421 11.54 -10.64 23.91
N THR A 422 11.51 -11.92 23.51
CA THR A 422 11.36 -12.31 22.09
C THR A 422 9.90 -12.58 21.79
N ILE A 423 9.45 -12.12 20.62
CA ILE A 423 8.08 -12.33 20.12
C ILE A 423 8.08 -12.70 18.65
N ASP A 424 7.06 -13.40 18.20
CA ASP A 424 6.80 -13.54 16.77
C ASP A 424 6.13 -12.25 16.26
N MET A 425 6.93 -11.38 15.64
CA MET A 425 6.42 -10.11 15.09
C MET A 425 5.58 -10.28 13.82
N LEU A 426 5.47 -11.49 13.28
CA LEU A 426 4.60 -11.82 12.15
C LEU A 426 3.26 -12.43 12.60
N ASP A 427 3.13 -12.76 13.88
CA ASP A 427 1.89 -13.26 14.49
C ASP A 427 1.18 -12.15 15.28
N GLU A 428 0.00 -11.77 14.79
CA GLU A 428 -0.81 -10.69 15.36
C GLU A 428 -1.17 -10.94 16.84
N GLU A 429 -1.50 -12.19 17.19
CA GLU A 429 -1.88 -12.52 18.55
C GLU A 429 -0.68 -12.46 19.52
N SER A 430 0.50 -12.87 19.07
CA SER A 430 1.74 -12.76 19.84
C SER A 430 2.06 -11.31 20.17
N VAL A 431 1.97 -10.43 19.16
CA VAL A 431 2.21 -8.97 19.35
C VAL A 431 1.16 -8.38 20.28
N ARG A 432 -0.12 -8.64 20.02
CA ARG A 432 -1.24 -8.14 20.86
C ARG A 432 -1.09 -8.55 22.32
N ARG A 433 -0.77 -9.80 22.58
CA ARG A 433 -0.61 -10.33 23.93
C ARG A 433 0.47 -9.62 24.71
N ILE A 434 1.64 -9.36 24.13
CA ILE A 434 2.74 -8.71 24.83
C ILE A 434 2.46 -7.23 25.09
N PHE A 435 1.85 -6.52 24.14
CA PHE A 435 1.44 -5.13 24.32
C PHE A 435 0.38 -4.99 25.41
N ASN A 436 -0.61 -5.89 25.45
CA ASN A 436 -1.63 -5.93 26.50
C ASN A 436 -1.01 -6.28 27.88
N ALA A 437 -0.05 -7.19 27.93
CA ALA A 437 0.66 -7.50 29.18
C ALA A 437 1.46 -6.30 29.71
N ALA A 438 2.17 -5.59 28.83
CA ALA A 438 2.88 -4.37 29.19
C ALA A 438 1.92 -3.28 29.71
N ARG A 439 0.82 -3.04 28.97
CA ARG A 439 -0.23 -2.12 29.39
C ARG A 439 -0.80 -2.47 30.77
N THR A 440 -1.12 -3.73 31.02
CA THR A 440 -1.69 -4.18 32.30
C THR A 440 -0.71 -4.00 33.43
N LYS A 441 0.58 -4.33 33.22
CA LYS A 441 1.63 -4.22 34.25
C LYS A 441 1.95 -2.78 34.62
N TYR A 442 2.01 -1.89 33.63
CA TYR A 442 2.45 -0.50 33.84
C TYR A 442 1.32 0.54 33.81
N ASN A 443 0.08 0.10 33.57
CA ASN A 443 -1.15 0.88 33.47
C ASN A 443 -1.28 1.74 32.21
N ASN A 444 -0.20 1.91 31.44
CA ASN A 444 -0.18 2.58 30.13
C ASN A 444 1.08 2.22 29.35
N ILE A 445 1.07 2.47 28.05
CA ILE A 445 2.24 2.56 27.17
C ILE A 445 2.22 3.98 26.62
N ASP A 446 3.25 4.77 26.87
CA ASP A 446 3.31 6.16 26.44
C ASP A 446 3.90 6.29 25.04
N SER A 447 4.87 5.41 24.71
CA SER A 447 5.53 5.47 23.41
C SER A 447 6.00 4.11 22.93
N VAL A 448 6.02 3.96 21.60
CA VAL A 448 6.58 2.79 20.92
C VAL A 448 7.58 3.27 19.87
N ILE A 449 8.79 2.70 19.88
CA ILE A 449 9.82 2.95 18.87
C ILE A 449 10.06 1.64 18.15
N HIS A 450 9.91 1.63 16.84
CA HIS A 450 10.14 0.44 16.00
C HIS A 450 11.29 0.68 15.04
N PHE A 451 12.36 -0.12 15.16
CA PHE A 451 13.47 -0.16 14.20
C PHE A 451 13.18 -1.24 13.15
N THR A 452 12.99 -0.83 11.90
CA THR A 452 12.77 -1.78 10.79
C THR A 452 14.03 -2.53 10.40
N GLY A 453 15.19 -2.03 10.80
CA GLY A 453 16.49 -2.47 10.32
C GLY A 453 16.80 -1.95 8.91
N ASP A 454 17.93 -2.43 8.40
CA ASP A 454 18.43 -2.10 7.07
C ASP A 454 18.43 -3.32 6.16
N TYR A 455 18.58 -3.09 4.87
CA TYR A 455 18.84 -4.14 3.90
C TYR A 455 20.01 -3.77 2.98
N ASP A 456 20.64 -4.79 2.40
CA ASP A 456 21.75 -4.56 1.48
C ASP A 456 21.26 -4.12 0.10
N TYR A 457 21.10 -2.82 -0.10
CA TYR A 457 20.73 -2.23 -1.39
C TYR A 457 21.86 -2.26 -2.44
N ASN A 458 23.05 -2.79 -2.12
CA ASN A 458 24.06 -3.13 -3.13
C ASN A 458 23.63 -4.34 -3.96
N VAL A 459 22.82 -5.23 -3.38
CA VAL A 459 22.24 -6.35 -4.12
C VAL A 459 21.19 -5.86 -5.09
N SER A 460 21.25 -6.33 -6.34
CA SER A 460 20.26 -5.99 -7.35
C SER A 460 18.89 -6.56 -6.97
N LEU A 461 17.85 -5.75 -7.07
CA LEU A 461 16.47 -6.19 -6.83
C LEU A 461 16.08 -7.33 -7.78
N SER A 462 16.53 -7.25 -9.04
CA SER A 462 16.25 -8.28 -10.05
C SER A 462 16.93 -9.63 -9.79
N SER A 463 17.85 -9.70 -8.82
CA SER A 463 18.55 -10.93 -8.43
C SER A 463 18.08 -11.54 -7.10
N LEU A 464 17.15 -10.90 -6.41
CA LEU A 464 16.63 -11.41 -5.13
C LEU A 464 15.85 -12.71 -5.32
N SER A 465 16.11 -13.68 -4.43
CA SER A 465 15.26 -14.86 -4.30
C SER A 465 13.91 -14.50 -3.66
N ARG A 466 12.92 -15.38 -3.81
CA ARG A 466 11.62 -15.25 -3.17
C ARG A 466 11.75 -14.99 -1.67
N LYS A 467 12.54 -15.79 -0.98
CA LYS A 467 12.75 -15.66 0.48
C LYS A 467 13.33 -14.31 0.87
N GLN A 468 14.29 -13.80 0.10
CA GLN A 468 14.86 -12.47 0.36
C GLN A 468 13.83 -11.37 0.16
N TRP A 469 13.08 -11.42 -0.94
CA TRP A 469 12.01 -10.45 -1.19
C TRP A 469 10.94 -10.48 -0.09
N ASP A 470 10.43 -11.66 0.27
CA ASP A 470 9.41 -11.78 1.31
C ASP A 470 9.93 -11.26 2.66
N THR A 471 11.20 -11.53 3.01
CA THR A 471 11.82 -10.98 4.22
C THR A 471 11.85 -9.45 4.22
N LEU A 472 12.15 -8.82 3.07
CA LEU A 472 12.13 -7.36 2.97
C LEU A 472 10.71 -6.80 3.11
N VAL A 473 9.74 -7.44 2.47
CA VAL A 473 8.32 -7.04 2.60
C VAL A 473 7.84 -7.20 4.04
N ASP A 474 8.19 -8.29 4.70
CA ASP A 474 7.85 -8.52 6.11
C ASP A 474 8.45 -7.42 7.01
N ASN A 475 9.75 -7.18 6.91
CA ASN A 475 10.46 -6.25 7.80
C ASN A 475 10.04 -4.78 7.59
N PHE A 476 9.79 -4.38 6.35
CA PHE A 476 9.59 -2.96 6.02
C PHE A 476 8.13 -2.57 5.80
N ILE A 477 7.20 -3.53 5.72
CA ILE A 477 5.78 -3.24 5.49
C ILE A 477 4.89 -3.94 6.53
N TYR A 478 5.00 -5.27 6.69
CA TYR A 478 4.06 -6.00 7.55
C TYR A 478 4.32 -5.77 9.04
N ILE A 479 5.56 -5.92 9.49
CA ILE A 479 5.91 -5.73 10.90
C ILE A 479 5.64 -4.30 11.37
N PRO A 480 6.08 -3.24 10.66
CA PRO A 480 5.72 -1.88 11.04
C PRO A 480 4.21 -1.64 11.10
N GLY A 481 3.46 -2.21 10.15
CA GLY A 481 2.00 -2.15 10.12
C GLY A 481 1.35 -2.81 11.35
N LEU A 482 1.80 -4.00 11.69
CA LEU A 482 1.30 -4.76 12.83
C LEU A 482 1.67 -4.11 14.17
N ILE A 483 2.93 -3.70 14.32
CA ILE A 483 3.38 -2.99 15.53
C ILE A 483 2.59 -1.69 15.73
N THR A 484 2.41 -0.91 14.67
CA THR A 484 1.61 0.33 14.74
C THR A 484 0.17 0.06 15.18
N LYS A 485 -0.48 -0.94 14.59
CA LYS A 485 -1.85 -1.33 14.93
C LYS A 485 -1.99 -1.71 16.40
N GLU A 486 -1.16 -2.64 16.87
CA GLU A 486 -1.26 -3.14 18.23
C GLU A 486 -0.77 -2.12 19.28
N ALA A 487 0.17 -1.24 18.92
CA ALA A 487 0.57 -0.11 19.73
C ALA A 487 -0.60 0.87 19.95
N VAL A 488 -1.29 1.26 18.89
CA VAL A 488 -2.48 2.14 18.99
C VAL A 488 -3.57 1.50 19.84
N ASN A 489 -3.84 0.20 19.64
CA ASN A 489 -4.83 -0.53 20.43
C ASN A 489 -4.45 -0.60 21.91
N ALA A 490 -3.17 -0.76 22.23
CA ALA A 490 -2.67 -0.81 23.61
C ALA A 490 -2.64 0.57 24.28
N MET A 491 -2.40 1.65 23.54
CA MET A 491 -2.46 3.03 24.04
C MET A 491 -3.90 3.54 24.21
N ALA A 492 -4.86 2.92 23.54
CA ALA A 492 -6.26 3.30 23.60
C ALA A 492 -6.96 2.70 24.84
N PRO A 493 -8.07 3.28 25.33
CA PRO A 493 -8.87 2.70 26.42
C PRO A 493 -9.35 1.29 26.08
N GLN A 494 -9.54 0.46 27.12
CA GLN A 494 -10.01 -0.92 26.92
C GLN A 494 -11.38 -0.95 26.22
N GLY A 495 -11.53 -1.87 25.25
CA GLY A 495 -12.74 -1.99 24.43
C GLY A 495 -12.83 -0.93 23.32
N SER A 496 -11.72 -0.28 22.93
CA SER A 496 -11.71 0.66 21.81
C SER A 496 -11.87 -0.05 20.45
N VAL A 497 -11.44 -1.30 20.34
CA VAL A 497 -11.62 -2.10 19.12
C VAL A 497 -13.12 -2.38 18.89
N GLU A 498 -13.83 -2.76 19.95
CA GLU A 498 -15.27 -3.03 19.94
C GLU A 498 -16.09 -1.74 19.88
N ASN A 499 -15.59 -0.67 20.47
CA ASN A 499 -16.19 0.65 20.46
C ASN A 499 -15.22 1.72 20.01
N PRO A 500 -15.09 1.97 18.70
CA PRO A 500 -14.12 2.90 18.14
C PRO A 500 -14.21 4.35 18.64
N SER A 501 -15.38 4.78 19.14
CA SER A 501 -15.52 6.12 19.70
C SER A 501 -14.63 6.41 20.92
N LYS A 502 -14.12 5.35 21.57
CA LYS A 502 -13.19 5.48 22.71
C LYS A 502 -11.78 5.89 22.29
N TYR A 503 -11.40 5.73 21.02
CA TYR A 503 -10.07 6.16 20.55
C TYR A 503 -9.81 7.66 20.75
N LYS A 504 -10.86 8.49 20.80
CA LYS A 504 -10.73 9.92 21.11
C LYS A 504 -9.99 10.21 22.42
N ASP A 505 -10.05 9.29 23.37
CA ASP A 505 -9.42 9.42 24.68
C ASP A 505 -8.00 8.83 24.69
N SER A 506 -7.50 8.36 23.56
CA SER A 506 -6.16 7.78 23.41
C SER A 506 -5.10 8.86 23.15
N LYS A 507 -3.93 8.65 23.71
CA LYS A 507 -2.74 9.51 23.53
C LYS A 507 -1.48 8.65 23.54
N GLY A 508 -0.46 9.11 22.85
CA GLY A 508 0.85 8.45 22.82
C GLY A 508 1.64 8.80 21.56
N THR A 509 2.83 8.26 21.47
CA THR A 509 3.74 8.50 20.35
C THR A 509 4.28 7.18 19.82
N ILE A 510 4.22 7.01 18.51
CA ILE A 510 4.82 5.89 17.81
C ILE A 510 5.87 6.45 16.85
N VAL A 511 7.07 5.90 16.86
CA VAL A 511 8.15 6.28 15.96
C VAL A 511 8.60 5.05 15.19
N ILE A 512 8.47 5.07 13.87
CA ILE A 512 9.08 4.08 12.99
C ILE A 512 10.42 4.66 12.52
N VAL A 513 11.50 3.95 12.81
CA VAL A 513 12.82 4.22 12.24
C VAL A 513 12.97 3.32 11.02
N GLY A 514 12.83 3.91 9.84
CA GLY A 514 12.88 3.20 8.56
C GLY A 514 14.30 2.84 8.15
N PRO A 515 14.46 2.11 7.02
CA PRO A 515 15.78 1.71 6.55
C PRO A 515 16.63 2.94 6.20
N ASP A 516 17.91 2.85 6.53
CA ASP A 516 18.88 3.88 6.19
C ASP A 516 19.04 4.01 4.67
N GLY A 517 19.34 5.22 4.23
CA GLY A 517 19.81 5.45 2.87
C GLY A 517 21.32 5.35 2.74
N PRO A 518 21.82 5.30 1.51
CA PRO A 518 23.26 5.27 1.26
C PRO A 518 23.92 6.60 1.68
N VAL A 519 25.12 6.49 2.25
CA VAL A 519 25.96 7.60 2.67
C VAL A 519 27.30 7.53 1.95
N GLY A 520 27.84 8.67 1.51
CA GLY A 520 29.16 8.73 0.86
C GLY A 520 29.34 9.95 -0.04
N LYS A 521 30.57 10.17 -0.51
CA LYS A 521 30.92 11.35 -1.32
C LYS A 521 30.28 11.38 -2.71
N LYS A 522 30.02 10.22 -3.29
CA LYS A 522 29.32 10.06 -4.59
C LYS A 522 28.45 8.83 -4.53
N ILE A 523 27.17 9.01 -4.27
CA ILE A 523 26.24 7.90 -4.17
C ILE A 523 25.64 7.64 -5.56
N PRO A 524 25.84 6.43 -6.14
CA PRO A 524 25.20 6.05 -7.39
C PRO A 524 23.68 6.15 -7.30
N GLY A 525 23.03 6.67 -8.35
CA GLY A 525 21.58 6.83 -8.39
C GLY A 525 20.83 5.52 -8.19
N VAL A 526 21.36 4.41 -8.68
CA VAL A 526 20.78 3.07 -8.48
C VAL A 526 20.70 2.69 -7.00
N LEU A 527 21.69 3.01 -6.17
CA LEU A 527 21.68 2.72 -4.73
C LEU A 527 20.62 3.55 -4.01
N ARG A 528 20.49 4.83 -4.36
CA ARG A 528 19.44 5.70 -3.82
C ARG A 528 18.05 5.16 -4.19
N ALA A 529 17.85 4.81 -5.45
CA ALA A 529 16.57 4.31 -5.93
C ALA A 529 16.18 2.98 -5.25
N ARG A 530 17.14 2.06 -5.07
CA ARG A 530 16.90 0.82 -4.33
C ARG A 530 16.54 1.07 -2.87
N ALA A 531 17.30 1.92 -2.18
CA ALA A 531 17.01 2.29 -0.80
C ALA A 531 15.62 2.89 -0.61
N ASP A 532 15.12 3.60 -1.61
CA ASP A 532 13.83 4.26 -1.53
C ASP A 532 12.61 3.35 -1.80
N VAL A 533 12.77 2.11 -2.26
CA VAL A 533 11.63 1.21 -2.54
C VAL A 533 10.74 1.03 -1.30
N PHE A 534 11.32 0.65 -0.18
CA PHE A 534 10.55 0.42 1.05
C PHE A 534 10.29 1.72 1.85
N ARG A 535 11.15 2.73 1.71
CA ARG A 535 10.85 4.09 2.19
C ARG A 535 9.61 4.65 1.51
N GLY A 536 9.42 4.36 0.21
CA GLY A 536 8.22 4.70 -0.54
C GLY A 536 6.95 4.02 -0.06
N ALA A 537 7.05 2.87 0.64
CA ALA A 537 5.91 2.28 1.32
C ALA A 537 5.56 3.01 2.62
N LEU A 538 6.59 3.31 3.45
CA LEU A 538 6.41 3.84 4.80
C LEU A 538 5.87 5.28 4.80
N ARG A 539 6.23 6.11 3.82
CA ARG A 539 5.79 7.51 3.74
C ARG A 539 4.27 7.66 3.61
N PRO A 540 3.60 7.13 2.56
CA PRO A 540 2.15 7.25 2.43
C PRO A 540 1.42 6.43 3.50
N TYR A 541 2.01 5.33 4.00
CA TYR A 541 1.51 4.61 5.15
C TYR A 541 1.38 5.53 6.37
N THR A 542 2.47 6.22 6.75
CA THR A 542 2.50 7.14 7.89
C THR A 542 1.50 8.28 7.73
N ALA A 543 1.41 8.87 6.55
CA ALA A 543 0.46 9.93 6.25
C ALA A 543 -0.99 9.46 6.39
N THR A 544 -1.31 8.25 5.89
CA THR A 544 -2.65 7.66 5.94
C THR A 544 -3.05 7.33 7.39
N VAL A 545 -2.15 6.69 8.15
CA VAL A 545 -2.41 6.36 9.57
C VAL A 545 -2.67 7.62 10.39
N ASN A 546 -1.85 8.67 10.25
CA ASN A 546 -2.07 9.93 10.98
C ASN A 546 -3.38 10.62 10.58
N GLN A 547 -3.78 10.52 9.32
CA GLN A 547 -5.08 11.03 8.90
C GLN A 547 -6.22 10.25 9.57
N GLU A 548 -6.14 8.92 9.60
CA GLU A 548 -7.16 8.09 10.26
C GLU A 548 -7.20 8.35 11.77
N LEU A 549 -6.06 8.41 12.44
CA LEU A 549 -5.97 8.72 13.88
C LEU A 549 -6.67 10.05 14.20
N ARG A 550 -6.31 11.11 13.49
CA ARG A 550 -6.81 12.46 13.77
C ARG A 550 -8.24 12.67 13.32
N GLU A 551 -8.56 12.34 12.06
CA GLU A 551 -9.80 12.79 11.41
C GLU A 551 -10.92 11.77 11.52
N VAL A 552 -10.60 10.50 11.76
CA VAL A 552 -11.56 9.41 11.82
C VAL A 552 -11.77 8.94 13.26
N LEU A 553 -10.68 8.67 13.98
CA LEU A 553 -10.73 8.15 15.35
C LEU A 553 -10.71 9.25 16.42
N GLY A 554 -10.39 10.49 16.04
CA GLY A 554 -10.28 11.62 16.98
C GLY A 554 -9.17 11.44 18.00
N SER A 555 -8.22 10.54 17.76
CA SER A 555 -7.14 10.18 18.65
C SER A 555 -6.04 11.25 18.69
N SER A 556 -5.41 11.42 19.83
CA SER A 556 -4.21 12.25 20.02
C SER A 556 -2.90 11.46 19.85
N ILE A 557 -2.95 10.18 19.51
CA ILE A 557 -1.76 9.40 19.14
C ILE A 557 -1.16 9.95 17.86
N LYS A 558 0.19 10.01 17.82
CA LYS A 558 0.95 10.44 16.65
C LYS A 558 1.89 9.34 16.18
N LEU A 559 1.92 9.10 14.88
CA LEU A 559 2.88 8.24 14.24
C LEU A 559 3.92 9.09 13.50
N TYR A 560 5.19 8.89 13.83
CA TYR A 560 6.31 9.51 13.16
C TYR A 560 7.13 8.49 12.38
N LEU A 561 7.64 8.90 11.22
CA LEU A 561 8.61 8.17 10.43
C LEU A 561 9.93 8.92 10.43
N VAL A 562 10.99 8.26 10.86
CA VAL A 562 12.36 8.78 10.85
C VAL A 562 13.16 8.02 9.80
N LEU A 563 13.77 8.75 8.86
CA LEU A 563 14.59 8.20 7.78
C LEU A 563 15.99 8.82 7.85
N ALA A 564 17.01 7.97 8.03
CA ALA A 564 18.40 8.39 8.07
C ALA A 564 19.14 8.08 6.76
N GLY A 565 20.22 8.82 6.47
CA GLY A 565 21.06 8.64 5.28
C GLY A 565 20.50 9.31 4.01
N ASN A 566 21.09 9.04 2.87
CA ASN A 566 21.04 9.77 1.59
C ASN A 566 21.91 11.05 1.57
N SER A 567 22.86 11.18 2.50
CA SER A 567 23.75 12.32 2.55
C SER A 567 25.02 12.13 1.71
N GLU A 568 25.38 13.15 0.93
CA GLU A 568 26.69 13.22 0.28
C GLU A 568 27.70 13.78 1.28
N GLY A 569 28.37 12.94 2.04
CA GLY A 569 29.33 13.35 3.05
C GLY A 569 29.81 12.21 3.93
N GLU A 570 30.32 12.54 5.10
CA GLU A 570 30.68 11.57 6.13
C GLU A 570 29.42 11.00 6.79
N GLN A 571 29.55 9.82 7.38
CA GLN A 571 28.45 9.26 8.18
C GLN A 571 28.06 10.25 9.27
N PRO A 572 26.77 10.56 9.42
CA PRO A 572 26.34 11.42 10.49
C PRO A 572 26.62 10.76 11.84
N ASP A 573 26.79 11.60 12.86
CA ASP A 573 26.92 11.13 14.23
C ASP A 573 25.67 10.31 14.63
N PRO A 574 25.80 9.01 14.95
CA PRO A 574 24.67 8.21 15.38
C PRO A 574 23.86 8.79 16.53
N SER A 575 24.50 9.60 17.39
CA SER A 575 23.82 10.26 18.52
C SER A 575 22.69 11.18 18.06
N ARG A 576 22.80 11.81 16.90
CA ARG A 576 21.73 12.66 16.31
C ARG A 576 20.46 11.87 16.06
N LEU A 577 20.58 10.64 15.52
CA LEU A 577 19.44 9.75 15.31
C LEU A 577 18.76 9.42 16.65
N TYR A 578 19.55 9.06 17.66
CA TYR A 578 19.03 8.65 18.97
C TYR A 578 18.29 9.78 19.68
N HIS A 579 18.89 10.97 19.71
CA HIS A 579 18.26 12.14 20.30
C HIS A 579 17.04 12.61 19.51
N SER A 580 17.08 12.57 18.17
CA SER A 580 15.92 12.91 17.35
C SER A 580 14.72 12.00 17.62
N VAL A 581 14.94 10.68 17.69
CA VAL A 581 13.89 9.71 18.01
C VAL A 581 13.32 9.96 19.42
N LEU A 582 14.18 10.18 20.41
CA LEU A 582 13.76 10.40 21.79
C LEU A 582 13.11 11.78 22.02
N ASN A 583 13.49 12.82 21.28
CA ASN A 583 12.80 14.12 21.30
C ASN A 583 11.37 14.01 20.77
N LEU A 584 11.13 13.18 19.73
CA LEU A 584 9.77 12.90 19.27
C LEU A 584 8.94 12.19 20.35
N VAL A 585 9.55 11.26 21.07
CA VAL A 585 8.92 10.55 22.22
C VAL A 585 8.68 11.48 23.39
N ALA A 586 9.58 12.41 23.68
CA ALA A 586 9.40 13.40 24.73
C ALA A 586 8.20 14.33 24.48
N GLY A 587 7.87 14.56 23.22
CA GLY A 587 6.74 15.43 22.83
C GLY A 587 7.11 16.90 22.73
N ASP A 588 8.37 17.24 22.91
CA ASP A 588 8.91 18.61 22.92
C ASP A 588 9.24 19.15 21.52
N SER A 589 8.91 18.39 20.46
CA SER A 589 9.21 18.81 19.10
C SER A 589 8.41 20.07 18.74
N LEU A 590 9.13 21.13 18.39
CA LEU A 590 8.61 22.42 17.93
C LEU A 590 7.73 22.35 16.67
N GLN A 591 7.69 21.19 16.01
CA GLN A 591 7.00 21.00 14.75
C GLN A 591 5.77 20.09 14.91
N LYS A 592 4.70 20.64 15.41
CA LYS A 592 3.45 19.93 15.74
C LYS A 592 2.70 19.30 14.55
N ASN A 593 3.12 19.54 13.30
CA ASN A 593 2.38 19.11 12.10
C ASN A 593 3.14 18.18 11.15
N GLU A 594 4.42 17.90 11.40
CA GLU A 594 5.22 17.04 10.54
C GLU A 594 5.21 15.60 11.07
N ALA A 595 5.08 14.64 10.18
CA ALA A 595 5.05 13.22 10.52
C ALA A 595 6.28 12.45 9.99
N ILE A 596 7.08 13.05 9.10
CA ILE A 596 8.22 12.40 8.46
C ILE A 596 9.46 13.27 8.62
N PHE A 597 10.50 12.68 9.20
CA PHE A 597 11.76 13.35 9.51
C PHE A 597 12.91 12.70 8.75
N TYR A 598 13.71 13.51 8.10
CA TYR A 598 14.97 13.12 7.48
C TYR A 598 16.12 13.55 8.38
N ILE A 599 16.95 12.59 8.79
CA ILE A 599 18.15 12.87 9.58
C ILE A 599 19.32 12.68 8.65
N ASP A 600 20.11 13.72 8.45
CA ASP A 600 21.38 13.80 7.68
C ASP A 600 21.36 14.66 6.42
N GLU A 601 20.32 15.39 6.17
CA GLU A 601 20.51 16.57 5.31
C GLU A 601 21.18 17.65 6.16
N ALA A 602 22.47 17.44 6.48
CA ALA A 602 23.27 18.45 7.14
C ALA A 602 23.44 19.63 6.19
N LYS A 603 22.91 20.75 6.59
CA LYS A 603 23.57 22.03 6.37
C LYS A 603 24.30 22.44 7.64
#